data_64a9ef59f2ec2eae8d46aabd30213c7a
#
_entry.id   64a9ef59f2ec2eae8d46aabd30213c7a
#
_cell.length_a   1.000
_cell.length_b   1.000
_cell.length_c   1.000
_cell.angle_alpha   90.00
_cell.angle_beta   90.00
_cell.angle_gamma   90.00
#
_symmetry.space_group_name_H-M   'P 1'
#
loop_
_entity.id
_entity.type
_entity.pdbx_description
1 polymer ?
#
loop_
_entity_poly.entity_id
_entity_poly.type
_entity_poly.pdbx_seq_one_letter_code
_entity_poly.pdbx_strand_id
1 'polypeptide(L)'
;MLKNRLLAAISLILLLSTASPSQTLDKNLENGLKSISASEAYDIVKTLASPEFAGRLTGHPGFTAAAQWAARKFESWGLKPVSGKDRYLQPYPSPYTVIDKAEMTILLPEGRPDAGKDPSFKEMKLVPEKDFLPLLYSDSSDRTAETVFAGWGISAPDIGYDDYAGLDVKGKFVICFRGTPDGDKKYQYHDEHRTRMKAARDKGALGIIYIYSEIASNPNGDWLEGFTPAMISEKVMDAVLKEVNSTTADLKKSLTTFKRPISFPLQAKIRLAVESRHFPQGVGYNIVGTIEGSDPKLRRECVVIGGHFDHCGLHMGLLFPGADDNGSGSATVMEVGKAFASLTHRPKRSIVIALFGGEELGLQGSTWFVDHVPGPFDKVVGMFNFDMTGEGDGLWGAASAEPAEFGKAIEEADKSVKVVRGLGVIQGVGVRGSDFAPFFTKGIPAASLGSNGPHLAYHQTGDTIYRINPDIMADAAKVAFLAAYSWADR
;
A
#
# COMPACT_ATOMS: atom_id res chain seq x y z
N MET A 1 -92.30 -20.14 -32.88
CA MET A 1 -92.36 -20.04 -31.41
C MET A 1 -90.99 -20.22 -30.82
N LEU A 2 -90.71 -19.38 -29.87
CA LEU A 2 -89.54 -19.30 -28.97
C LEU A 2 -88.15 -19.01 -29.51
N LYS A 3 -87.78 -17.79 -29.17
CA LYS A 3 -86.39 -17.21 -29.11
C LYS A 3 -85.58 -17.90 -28.05
N ASN A 4 -84.28 -18.13 -28.30
CA ASN A 4 -83.32 -18.13 -27.21
C ASN A 4 -82.07 -17.36 -27.69
N ARG A 5 -81.80 -16.27 -26.99
CA ARG A 5 -80.62 -15.43 -27.14
C ARG A 5 -79.48 -16.07 -26.33
N LEU A 6 -78.32 -16.34 -26.97
CA LEU A 6 -77.10 -16.63 -26.25
C LEU A 6 -76.33 -15.31 -26.09
N LEU A 7 -76.20 -14.88 -24.81
CA LEU A 7 -75.29 -13.81 -24.41
C LEU A 7 -73.81 -14.38 -24.36
N ALA A 8 -72.96 -13.88 -25.22
CA ALA A 8 -71.53 -14.12 -25.10
C ALA A 8 -70.96 -13.12 -24.10
N ALA A 9 -70.53 -13.62 -22.93
CA ALA A 9 -69.75 -12.83 -21.96
C ALA A 9 -68.28 -12.80 -22.39
N ILE A 10 -67.80 -11.65 -22.82
CA ILE A 10 -66.36 -11.40 -23.06
C ILE A 10 -65.71 -11.11 -21.71
N SER A 11 -64.99 -12.08 -21.15
CA SER A 11 -64.13 -11.90 -19.98
C SER A 11 -62.84 -11.19 -20.41
N LEU A 12 -62.74 -9.91 -20.11
CA LEU A 12 -61.52 -9.11 -20.27
C LEU A 12 -60.58 -9.46 -19.11
N ILE A 13 -59.61 -10.35 -19.38
CA ILE A 13 -58.54 -10.62 -18.43
C ILE A 13 -57.55 -9.45 -18.51
N LEU A 14 -57.62 -8.54 -17.53
CA LEU A 14 -56.55 -7.58 -17.26
C LEU A 14 -55.34 -8.36 -16.74
N LEU A 15 -54.33 -8.55 -17.60
CA LEU A 15 -52.98 -8.91 -17.19
C LEU A 15 -52.37 -7.70 -16.48
N LEU A 16 -52.55 -7.66 -15.16
CA LEU A 16 -51.71 -6.82 -14.29
C LEU A 16 -50.27 -7.38 -14.38
N SER A 17 -49.45 -6.82 -15.23
CA SER A 17 -47.99 -7.01 -15.13
C SER A 17 -47.54 -6.41 -13.80
N THR A 18 -47.35 -7.25 -12.80
CA THR A 18 -46.59 -6.84 -11.61
C THR A 18 -45.13 -6.63 -12.03
N ALA A 19 -44.82 -5.42 -12.51
CA ALA A 19 -43.47 -4.97 -12.51
C ALA A 19 -42.97 -5.06 -11.06
N SER A 20 -41.95 -5.90 -10.82
CA SER A 20 -41.21 -5.87 -9.56
C SER A 20 -40.82 -4.42 -9.32
N PRO A 21 -41.08 -3.83 -8.17
CA PRO A 21 -40.65 -2.47 -7.91
C PRO A 21 -39.14 -2.47 -8.04
N SER A 22 -38.58 -1.82 -9.09
CA SER A 22 -37.20 -1.39 -9.05
C SER A 22 -37.09 -0.59 -7.76
N GLN A 23 -36.23 -1.02 -6.84
CA GLN A 23 -35.96 -0.23 -5.64
C GLN A 23 -35.50 1.13 -6.14
N THR A 24 -36.41 2.11 -6.13
CA THR A 24 -36.05 3.50 -6.38
C THR A 24 -35.13 3.88 -5.23
N LEU A 25 -33.88 4.17 -5.57
CA LEU A 25 -32.90 4.65 -4.60
C LEU A 25 -33.52 5.84 -3.85
N ASP A 26 -33.41 5.87 -2.54
CA ASP A 26 -33.86 7.01 -1.75
C ASP A 26 -33.25 8.29 -2.32
N LYS A 27 -34.06 9.31 -2.53
CA LYS A 27 -33.64 10.61 -3.07
C LYS A 27 -32.45 11.22 -2.32
N ASN A 28 -32.34 10.94 -1.04
CA ASN A 28 -31.21 11.34 -0.20
C ASN A 28 -29.89 10.68 -0.66
N LEU A 29 -29.92 9.36 -0.92
CA LEU A 29 -28.76 8.62 -1.45
C LEU A 29 -28.44 9.05 -2.89
N GLU A 30 -29.45 9.32 -3.72
CA GLU A 30 -29.23 9.88 -5.06
C GLU A 30 -28.46 11.21 -5.01
N ASN A 31 -28.76 12.08 -4.05
CA ASN A 31 -28.01 13.34 -3.89
C ASN A 31 -26.55 13.09 -3.50
N GLY A 32 -26.29 12.14 -2.59
CA GLY A 32 -24.94 11.72 -2.26
C GLY A 32 -24.17 11.20 -3.48
N LEU A 33 -24.79 10.28 -4.25
CA LEU A 33 -24.18 9.76 -5.48
C LEU A 33 -23.89 10.84 -6.52
N LYS A 34 -24.78 11.81 -6.71
CA LYS A 34 -24.60 12.94 -7.63
C LYS A 34 -23.48 13.89 -7.21
N SER A 35 -23.12 13.95 -5.96
CA SER A 35 -22.01 14.77 -5.47
C SER A 35 -20.63 14.17 -5.77
N ILE A 36 -20.54 12.86 -6.05
CA ILE A 36 -19.31 12.17 -6.43
C ILE A 36 -18.94 12.57 -7.86
N SER A 37 -17.73 13.07 -8.06
CA SER A 37 -17.26 13.60 -9.32
C SER A 37 -15.93 12.98 -9.77
N ALA A 38 -15.94 12.30 -10.92
CA ALA A 38 -14.71 11.79 -11.54
C ALA A 38 -13.69 12.90 -11.82
N SER A 39 -14.16 14.05 -12.29
CA SER A 39 -13.31 15.21 -12.55
C SER A 39 -12.67 15.76 -11.28
N GLU A 40 -13.42 15.88 -10.17
CA GLU A 40 -12.86 16.36 -8.91
C GLU A 40 -11.88 15.33 -8.31
N ALA A 41 -12.20 14.03 -8.38
CA ALA A 41 -11.28 12.98 -7.99
C ALA A 41 -9.95 13.06 -8.76
N TYR A 42 -10.00 13.28 -10.07
CA TYR A 42 -8.80 13.49 -10.89
C TYR A 42 -8.00 14.73 -10.47
N ASP A 43 -8.67 15.85 -10.18
CA ASP A 43 -8.01 17.09 -9.72
C ASP A 43 -7.37 16.90 -8.32
N ILE A 44 -7.99 16.09 -7.47
CA ILE A 44 -7.40 15.70 -6.16
C ILE A 44 -6.10 14.92 -6.40
N VAL A 45 -6.12 13.86 -7.23
CA VAL A 45 -4.91 13.09 -7.54
C VAL A 45 -3.83 13.97 -8.15
N LYS A 46 -4.20 14.82 -9.13
CA LYS A 46 -3.27 15.76 -9.76
C LYS A 46 -2.60 16.69 -8.74
N THR A 47 -3.34 17.12 -7.74
CA THR A 47 -2.80 17.95 -6.67
C THR A 47 -1.88 17.15 -5.75
N LEU A 48 -2.31 15.95 -5.32
CA LEU A 48 -1.53 15.08 -4.44
C LEU A 48 -0.21 14.63 -5.08
N ALA A 49 -0.24 14.27 -6.36
CA ALA A 49 0.94 13.83 -7.11
C ALA A 49 1.84 14.98 -7.59
N SER A 50 1.50 16.23 -7.25
CA SER A 50 2.28 17.40 -7.67
C SER A 50 3.65 17.46 -6.96
N PRO A 51 4.67 18.07 -7.59
CA PRO A 51 5.97 18.27 -6.97
C PRO A 51 5.93 19.12 -5.68
N GLU A 52 4.88 19.91 -5.48
CA GLU A 52 4.66 20.73 -4.28
C GLU A 52 4.67 19.89 -2.99
N PHE A 53 4.12 18.68 -3.07
CA PHE A 53 4.03 17.77 -1.92
C PHE A 53 5.17 16.75 -1.85
N ALA A 54 6.18 16.90 -2.71
CA ALA A 54 7.44 16.14 -2.67
C ALA A 54 7.23 14.62 -2.47
N GLY A 55 6.22 14.02 -3.13
CA GLY A 55 5.91 12.59 -3.05
C GLY A 55 5.40 12.11 -1.70
N ARG A 56 4.94 13.01 -0.85
CA ARG A 56 4.16 12.74 0.39
C ARG A 56 4.79 11.76 1.39
N LEU A 57 6.12 11.69 1.48
CA LEU A 57 6.77 10.84 2.50
C LEU A 57 6.34 11.30 3.91
N THR A 58 5.76 10.39 4.69
CA THR A 58 5.30 10.68 6.05
C THR A 58 6.43 11.23 6.92
N GLY A 59 6.12 12.27 7.71
CA GLY A 59 7.10 13.01 8.52
C GLY A 59 7.81 14.14 7.76
N HIS A 60 7.89 14.08 6.43
CA HIS A 60 8.49 15.13 5.61
C HIS A 60 7.57 16.38 5.52
N PRO A 61 8.12 17.60 5.40
CA PRO A 61 7.30 18.80 5.23
C PRO A 61 6.29 18.77 4.08
N GLY A 62 6.61 18.10 2.97
CA GLY A 62 5.70 17.91 1.83
C GLY A 62 4.45 17.10 2.21
N PHE A 63 4.59 16.05 3.02
CA PHE A 63 3.46 15.31 3.57
C PHE A 63 2.60 16.21 4.48
N THR A 64 3.24 16.97 5.37
CA THR A 64 2.52 17.89 6.28
C THR A 64 1.72 18.92 5.49
N ALA A 65 2.28 19.49 4.42
CA ALA A 65 1.58 20.42 3.53
C ALA A 65 0.37 19.78 2.84
N ALA A 66 0.52 18.55 2.34
CA ALA A 66 -0.56 17.78 1.75
C ALA A 66 -1.66 17.45 2.79
N ALA A 67 -1.29 17.04 4.00
CA ALA A 67 -2.22 16.76 5.09
C ALA A 67 -3.05 18.01 5.49
N GLN A 68 -2.42 19.17 5.57
CA GLN A 68 -3.10 20.44 5.80
C GLN A 68 -4.03 20.82 4.64
N TRP A 69 -3.65 20.52 3.41
CA TRP A 69 -4.50 20.75 2.24
C TRP A 69 -5.75 19.85 2.31
N ALA A 70 -5.61 18.55 2.61
CA ALA A 70 -6.73 17.63 2.75
C ALA A 70 -7.66 18.04 3.92
N ALA A 71 -7.10 18.49 5.05
CA ALA A 71 -7.85 19.01 6.18
C ALA A 71 -8.73 20.21 5.77
N ARG A 72 -8.20 21.15 4.98
CA ARG A 72 -8.99 22.27 4.44
C ARG A 72 -10.11 21.82 3.52
N LYS A 73 -9.88 20.76 2.71
CA LYS A 73 -10.94 20.16 1.89
C LYS A 73 -12.06 19.59 2.77
N PHE A 74 -11.73 18.81 3.80
CA PHE A 74 -12.70 18.26 4.74
C PHE A 74 -13.51 19.39 5.41
N GLU A 75 -12.86 20.46 5.85
CA GLU A 75 -13.53 21.62 6.42
C GLU A 75 -14.50 22.28 5.42
N SER A 76 -14.07 22.47 4.17
CA SER A 76 -14.88 23.11 3.13
C SER A 76 -16.13 22.31 2.76
N TRP A 77 -16.09 20.99 2.91
CA TRP A 77 -17.25 20.11 2.68
C TRP A 77 -18.13 19.95 3.93
N GLY A 78 -17.71 20.50 5.09
CA GLY A 78 -18.50 20.49 6.31
C GLY A 78 -18.34 19.22 7.16
N LEU A 79 -17.33 18.38 6.90
CA LEU A 79 -16.94 17.35 7.84
C LEU A 79 -16.57 17.98 9.16
N LYS A 80 -16.77 17.25 10.27
CA LYS A 80 -16.39 17.74 11.59
C LYS A 80 -15.01 17.23 11.97
N PRO A 81 -14.18 18.05 12.64
CA PRO A 81 -12.89 17.61 13.16
C PRO A 81 -13.09 16.63 14.32
N VAL A 82 -12.09 15.77 14.56
CA VAL A 82 -12.15 14.74 15.62
C VAL A 82 -11.89 15.26 17.00
N SER A 83 -11.07 16.26 17.21
CA SER A 83 -10.87 17.06 18.43
C SER A 83 -9.46 17.66 18.54
N GLY A 84 -9.26 18.50 19.58
CA GLY A 84 -7.95 19.05 19.95
C GLY A 84 -7.46 20.23 19.11
N LYS A 85 -6.19 20.57 19.29
CA LYS A 85 -5.54 21.72 18.64
C LYS A 85 -5.47 21.55 17.12
N ASP A 86 -5.22 20.34 16.68
CA ASP A 86 -4.91 20.01 15.28
C ASP A 86 -6.16 19.68 14.46
N ARG A 87 -7.34 19.81 15.06
CA ARG A 87 -8.67 19.67 14.44
C ARG A 87 -8.85 18.37 13.64
N TYR A 88 -8.34 18.30 12.41
CA TYR A 88 -8.46 17.17 11.51
C TYR A 88 -7.21 16.26 11.51
N LEU A 89 -6.12 16.67 12.15
CA LEU A 89 -4.86 15.95 12.16
C LEU A 89 -4.70 15.16 13.46
N GLN A 90 -4.50 13.84 13.37
CA GLN A 90 -4.14 12.98 14.49
C GLN A 90 -2.63 12.71 14.41
N PRO A 91 -1.79 13.36 15.24
CA PRO A 91 -0.35 13.18 15.20
C PRO A 91 0.09 11.84 15.83
N TYR A 92 1.18 11.28 15.31
CA TYR A 92 1.87 10.13 15.88
C TYR A 92 3.38 10.19 15.57
N PRO A 93 4.24 9.51 16.38
CA PRO A 93 5.67 9.44 16.10
C PRO A 93 5.92 8.69 14.79
N SER A 94 6.66 9.28 13.86
CA SER A 94 7.01 8.69 12.58
C SER A 94 8.42 9.11 12.15
N PRO A 95 9.47 8.43 12.63
CA PRO A 95 10.82 8.63 12.14
C PRO A 95 10.88 8.37 10.63
N TYR A 96 11.66 9.18 9.92
CA TYR A 96 11.84 9.02 8.48
C TYR A 96 13.27 9.35 8.06
N THR A 97 13.64 8.95 6.85
CA THR A 97 14.95 9.21 6.26
C THR A 97 14.79 9.79 4.87
N VAL A 98 15.62 10.75 4.52
CA VAL A 98 15.73 11.31 3.16
C VAL A 98 17.08 10.93 2.60
N ILE A 99 17.11 10.35 1.41
CA ILE A 99 18.33 10.08 0.67
C ILE A 99 18.58 11.28 -0.23
N ASP A 100 19.67 11.99 0.02
CA ASP A 100 20.05 13.18 -0.77
C ASP A 100 20.83 12.77 -2.03
N LYS A 101 21.70 11.73 -1.93
CA LYS A 101 22.50 11.22 -3.03
C LYS A 101 22.81 9.74 -2.84
N ALA A 102 22.88 8.99 -3.93
CA ALA A 102 23.41 7.63 -3.92
C ALA A 102 24.16 7.33 -5.22
N GLU A 103 25.29 6.64 -5.08
CA GLU A 103 26.07 6.10 -6.18
C GLU A 103 26.47 4.66 -5.87
N MET A 104 26.32 3.77 -6.86
CA MET A 104 26.77 2.39 -6.75
C MET A 104 27.64 2.01 -7.95
N THR A 105 28.77 1.37 -7.67
CA THR A 105 29.65 0.83 -8.68
C THR A 105 30.01 -0.61 -8.32
N ILE A 106 29.80 -1.52 -9.26
CA ILE A 106 30.28 -2.90 -9.15
C ILE A 106 31.70 -2.97 -9.74
N LEU A 107 32.62 -3.53 -8.99
CA LEU A 107 33.99 -3.79 -9.40
C LEU A 107 34.08 -5.28 -9.78
N LEU A 108 34.04 -5.57 -11.07
CA LEU A 108 34.11 -6.92 -11.62
C LEU A 108 35.55 -7.37 -11.80
N PRO A 109 36.00 -8.56 -11.36
CA PRO A 109 37.35 -9.02 -11.52
C PRO A 109 37.69 -9.21 -13.00
N GLU A 110 38.89 -8.77 -13.39
CA GLU A 110 39.43 -8.94 -14.74
C GLU A 110 40.48 -10.07 -14.76
N GLY A 111 40.07 -11.20 -15.35
CA GLY A 111 40.96 -12.37 -15.49
C GLY A 111 41.07 -13.21 -14.22
N ARG A 112 41.90 -14.25 -14.26
CA ARG A 112 42.24 -15.02 -13.06
C ARG A 112 43.35 -14.28 -12.32
N PRO A 113 43.30 -14.19 -10.98
CA PRO A 113 44.39 -13.58 -10.23
C PRO A 113 45.69 -14.30 -10.54
N ASP A 114 46.66 -13.60 -11.10
CA ASP A 114 48.04 -14.10 -11.20
C ASP A 114 48.65 -14.19 -9.80
N ALA A 115 49.32 -15.28 -9.50
CA ALA A 115 49.98 -15.45 -8.20
C ALA A 115 50.98 -14.29 -7.95
N GLY A 116 50.63 -13.44 -6.95
CA GLY A 116 51.47 -12.31 -6.53
C GLY A 116 51.13 -10.95 -7.13
N LYS A 117 50.06 -10.81 -7.89
CA LYS A 117 49.52 -9.51 -8.33
C LYS A 117 48.14 -9.25 -7.70
N ASP A 118 47.91 -8.01 -7.35
CA ASP A 118 46.57 -7.57 -6.98
C ASP A 118 45.60 -7.75 -8.17
N PRO A 119 44.37 -8.25 -7.94
CA PRO A 119 43.37 -8.41 -8.99
C PRO A 119 43.01 -7.05 -9.59
N SER A 120 43.01 -6.97 -10.94
CA SER A 120 42.44 -5.82 -11.64
C SER A 120 40.91 -5.94 -11.66
N PHE A 121 40.23 -4.78 -11.66
CA PHE A 121 38.78 -4.70 -11.66
C PHE A 121 38.29 -3.78 -12.78
N LYS A 122 37.27 -4.23 -13.48
CA LYS A 122 36.48 -3.40 -14.39
C LYS A 122 35.32 -2.75 -13.62
N GLU A 123 35.23 -1.44 -13.73
CA GLU A 123 34.12 -0.71 -13.12
C GLU A 123 32.82 -0.81 -13.95
N MET A 124 31.71 -1.10 -13.27
CA MET A 124 30.35 -0.99 -13.81
C MET A 124 29.58 -0.01 -12.93
N LYS A 125 29.48 1.24 -13.38
CA LYS A 125 28.69 2.27 -12.71
C LYS A 125 27.20 2.01 -12.96
N LEU A 126 26.39 2.00 -11.91
CA LEU A 126 24.96 1.72 -11.97
C LEU A 126 24.15 3.00 -12.08
N VAL A 127 23.01 2.92 -12.76
CA VAL A 127 22.07 4.03 -12.97
C VAL A 127 20.91 3.88 -11.99
N PRO A 128 20.64 4.90 -11.17
CA PRO A 128 19.48 4.88 -10.25
C PRO A 128 18.18 4.58 -10.99
N GLU A 129 17.26 3.91 -10.30
CA GLU A 129 15.93 3.46 -10.77
C GLU A 129 15.96 2.42 -11.91
N LYS A 130 17.06 2.32 -12.64
CA LYS A 130 17.23 1.31 -13.71
C LYS A 130 17.99 0.09 -13.24
N ASP A 131 19.11 0.32 -12.57
CA ASP A 131 20.07 -0.73 -12.19
C ASP A 131 20.09 -0.96 -10.68
N PHE A 132 19.82 0.08 -9.89
CA PHE A 132 19.81 0.04 -8.43
C PHE A 132 18.98 1.16 -7.82
N LEU A 133 18.59 1.00 -6.54
CA LEU A 133 18.20 2.06 -5.60
C LEU A 133 18.72 1.72 -4.20
N PRO A 134 19.12 2.71 -3.37
CA PRO A 134 19.23 2.50 -1.94
C PRO A 134 17.81 2.30 -1.37
N LEU A 135 17.68 1.53 -0.29
CA LEU A 135 16.42 1.50 0.44
C LEU A 135 16.27 2.81 1.24
N LEU A 136 15.04 3.32 1.33
CA LEU A 136 14.80 4.69 1.82
C LEU A 136 15.01 4.87 3.34
N TYR A 137 15.64 3.92 3.99
CA TYR A 137 16.08 3.93 5.38
C TYR A 137 17.60 3.64 5.51
N SER A 138 18.35 3.77 4.42
CA SER A 138 19.80 3.58 4.40
C SER A 138 20.51 4.71 5.16
N ASP A 139 21.50 4.34 5.96
CA ASP A 139 22.39 5.34 6.58
C ASP A 139 23.47 5.84 5.61
N SER A 140 24.04 6.99 5.92
CA SER A 140 25.13 7.58 5.14
C SER A 140 26.39 6.72 5.19
N SER A 141 26.99 6.47 4.03
CA SER A 141 28.26 5.77 3.91
C SER A 141 28.93 6.03 2.57
N ASP A 142 30.25 5.87 2.50
CA ASP A 142 31.00 5.65 1.25
C ASP A 142 32.00 4.51 1.50
N ARG A 143 31.63 3.32 1.06
CA ARG A 143 32.40 2.10 1.36
C ARG A 143 32.57 1.25 0.12
N THR A 144 33.82 0.76 -0.06
CA THR A 144 34.14 -0.31 -1.00
C THR A 144 34.42 -1.58 -0.22
N ALA A 145 33.70 -2.65 -0.50
CA ALA A 145 33.85 -3.90 0.22
C ALA A 145 33.65 -5.12 -0.69
N GLU A 146 34.13 -6.26 -0.21
CA GLU A 146 33.85 -7.58 -0.78
C GLU A 146 32.35 -7.89 -0.66
N THR A 147 31.90 -8.84 -1.47
CA THR A 147 30.52 -9.28 -1.50
C THR A 147 30.38 -10.77 -1.26
N VAL A 148 29.25 -11.16 -0.70
CA VAL A 148 28.85 -12.56 -0.55
C VAL A 148 27.41 -12.73 -1.02
N PHE A 149 27.12 -13.86 -1.67
CA PHE A 149 25.76 -14.26 -1.96
C PHE A 149 25.24 -15.13 -0.80
N ALA A 150 24.06 -14.79 -0.28
CA ALA A 150 23.42 -15.47 0.86
C ALA A 150 21.97 -15.82 0.56
N GLY A 151 21.74 -16.63 -0.47
CA GLY A 151 20.43 -17.22 -0.81
C GLY A 151 19.27 -16.23 -0.72
N TRP A 152 18.36 -16.49 0.22
CA TRP A 152 17.22 -15.63 0.57
C TRP A 152 17.55 -14.59 1.65
N GLY A 153 18.77 -14.60 2.20
CA GLY A 153 19.18 -13.73 3.30
C GLY A 153 18.49 -14.06 4.65
N ILE A 154 18.03 -15.28 4.82
CA ILE A 154 17.30 -15.74 6.00
C ILE A 154 18.24 -16.39 7.01
N SER A 155 18.13 -16.00 8.28
CA SER A 155 18.73 -16.70 9.43
C SER A 155 17.63 -17.16 10.38
N ALA A 156 17.29 -18.44 10.31
CA ALA A 156 16.24 -19.09 11.08
C ALA A 156 16.68 -20.49 11.53
N PRO A 157 17.76 -20.58 12.33
CA PRO A 157 18.31 -21.87 12.75
C PRO A 157 17.33 -22.70 13.59
N ASP A 158 16.43 -22.06 14.30
CA ASP A 158 15.36 -22.69 15.11
C ASP A 158 14.37 -23.50 14.26
N ILE A 159 14.19 -23.15 13.00
CA ILE A 159 13.35 -23.89 12.05
C ILE A 159 14.18 -24.62 10.98
N GLY A 160 15.51 -24.73 11.19
CA GLY A 160 16.42 -25.53 10.37
C GLY A 160 16.84 -24.88 9.06
N TYR A 161 16.85 -23.54 8.96
CA TYR A 161 17.29 -22.80 7.76
C TYR A 161 18.17 -21.61 8.14
N ASP A 162 19.40 -21.54 7.60
CA ASP A 162 20.29 -20.39 7.83
C ASP A 162 21.22 -20.18 6.62
N ASP A 163 20.94 -19.15 5.81
CA ASP A 163 21.79 -18.76 4.67
C ASP A 163 23.17 -18.22 5.09
N TYR A 164 23.35 -17.92 6.36
CA TYR A 164 24.61 -17.40 6.90
C TYR A 164 25.48 -18.49 7.56
N ALA A 165 25.03 -19.74 7.60
CA ALA A 165 25.77 -20.82 8.23
C ALA A 165 27.12 -21.05 7.54
N GLY A 166 28.23 -20.82 8.24
CA GLY A 166 29.58 -20.97 7.70
C GLY A 166 30.03 -19.85 6.73
N LEU A 167 29.23 -18.81 6.52
CA LEU A 167 29.54 -17.69 5.64
C LEU A 167 30.13 -16.52 6.44
N ASP A 168 31.35 -16.08 6.10
CA ASP A 168 31.93 -14.86 6.66
C ASP A 168 31.37 -13.61 5.96
N VAL A 169 30.53 -12.85 6.68
CA VAL A 169 29.88 -11.62 6.18
C VAL A 169 30.43 -10.35 6.84
N LYS A 170 31.37 -10.49 7.79
CA LYS A 170 31.89 -9.35 8.55
C LYS A 170 32.63 -8.38 7.63
N GLY A 171 32.20 -7.11 7.64
CA GLY A 171 32.78 -6.06 6.80
C GLY A 171 32.50 -6.19 5.30
N LYS A 172 31.49 -6.99 4.91
CA LYS A 172 31.11 -7.23 3.51
C LYS A 172 29.69 -6.78 3.24
N PHE A 173 29.34 -6.63 1.97
CA PHE A 173 27.95 -6.52 1.54
C PHE A 173 27.37 -7.91 1.28
N VAL A 174 26.17 -8.15 1.83
CA VAL A 174 25.41 -9.38 1.62
C VAL A 174 24.45 -9.18 0.46
N ILE A 175 24.51 -10.01 -0.56
CA ILE A 175 23.58 -10.00 -1.70
C ILE A 175 22.63 -11.19 -1.56
N CYS A 176 21.31 -10.96 -1.68
CA CYS A 176 20.31 -12.02 -1.55
C CYS A 176 19.05 -11.73 -2.37
N PHE A 177 18.26 -12.76 -2.62
CA PHE A 177 16.88 -12.58 -3.15
C PHE A 177 15.90 -12.17 -2.04
N ARG A 178 14.80 -11.58 -2.46
CA ARG A 178 13.56 -11.51 -1.67
C ARG A 178 12.74 -12.78 -1.90
N GLY A 179 11.96 -13.17 -0.89
CA GLY A 179 11.16 -14.37 -0.91
C GLY A 179 11.65 -15.43 0.09
N THR A 180 11.10 -16.60 0.02
CA THR A 180 11.35 -17.71 0.96
C THR A 180 11.59 -19.01 0.21
N PRO A 181 12.21 -20.04 0.86
CA PRO A 181 12.60 -21.27 0.19
C PRO A 181 11.47 -22.02 -0.55
N ASP A 182 10.23 -21.85 -0.08
CA ASP A 182 9.07 -22.62 -0.59
C ASP A 182 7.79 -21.77 -0.69
N GLY A 183 7.89 -20.46 -0.50
CA GLY A 183 6.72 -19.59 -0.41
C GLY A 183 5.88 -19.85 0.87
N ASP A 184 6.40 -20.63 1.83
CA ASP A 184 5.66 -21.10 2.97
C ASP A 184 5.50 -20.04 4.06
N LYS A 185 4.34 -20.05 4.72
CA LYS A 185 4.00 -19.20 5.86
C LYS A 185 4.96 -19.34 7.04
N LYS A 186 5.63 -20.47 7.19
CA LYS A 186 6.59 -20.70 8.26
C LYS A 186 7.80 -19.74 8.23
N TYR A 187 8.14 -19.21 7.06
CA TYR A 187 9.22 -18.22 6.88
C TYR A 187 8.72 -16.78 6.84
N GLN A 188 7.43 -16.53 6.97
CA GLN A 188 6.82 -15.20 6.79
C GLN A 188 7.48 -14.12 7.65
N TYR A 189 7.80 -14.43 8.92
CA TYR A 189 8.50 -13.51 9.81
C TYR A 189 9.91 -13.17 9.31
N HIS A 190 10.59 -14.14 8.69
CA HIS A 190 11.94 -13.98 8.18
C HIS A 190 11.98 -13.30 6.80
N ASP A 191 10.85 -13.21 6.08
CA ASP A 191 10.73 -12.47 4.82
C ASP A 191 10.65 -10.95 5.01
N GLU A 192 10.51 -10.48 6.24
CA GLU A 192 10.48 -9.06 6.55
C GLU A 192 11.85 -8.40 6.35
N HIS A 193 11.87 -7.20 5.75
CA HIS A 193 13.10 -6.40 5.60
C HIS A 193 13.80 -6.19 6.94
N ARG A 194 13.06 -5.81 7.98
CA ARG A 194 13.58 -5.57 9.33
C ARG A 194 14.32 -6.78 9.89
N THR A 195 13.72 -7.96 9.76
CA THR A 195 14.31 -9.22 10.24
C THR A 195 15.59 -9.57 9.49
N ARG A 196 15.59 -9.47 8.14
CA ARG A 196 16.77 -9.75 7.32
C ARG A 196 17.91 -8.77 7.56
N MET A 197 17.59 -7.48 7.60
CA MET A 197 18.59 -6.43 7.87
C MET A 197 19.25 -6.62 9.22
N LYS A 198 18.45 -6.88 10.25
CA LYS A 198 18.95 -7.17 11.60
C LYS A 198 19.85 -8.40 11.59
N ALA A 199 19.44 -9.49 10.94
CA ALA A 199 20.25 -10.70 10.83
C ALA A 199 21.60 -10.45 10.16
N ALA A 200 21.65 -9.71 9.06
CA ALA A 200 22.87 -9.34 8.36
C ALA A 200 23.77 -8.42 9.22
N ARG A 201 23.19 -7.38 9.83
CA ARG A 201 23.91 -6.43 10.68
C ARG A 201 24.50 -7.09 11.91
N ASP A 202 23.74 -7.91 12.62
CA ASP A 202 24.18 -8.59 13.84
C ASP A 202 25.34 -9.56 13.59
N LYS A 203 25.49 -10.01 12.32
CA LYS A 203 26.64 -10.80 11.84
C LYS A 203 27.82 -9.93 11.32
N GLY A 204 27.67 -8.60 11.37
CA GLY A 204 28.73 -7.64 11.03
C GLY A 204 28.78 -7.24 9.57
N ALA A 205 27.74 -7.48 8.75
CA ALA A 205 27.65 -6.98 7.39
C ALA A 205 27.54 -5.46 7.36
N LEU A 206 28.06 -4.83 6.31
CA LEU A 206 27.99 -3.38 6.06
C LEU A 206 26.62 -2.94 5.50
N GLY A 207 25.95 -3.84 4.82
CA GLY A 207 24.65 -3.65 4.21
C GLY A 207 24.13 -4.94 3.60
N ILE A 208 22.86 -4.92 3.22
CA ILE A 208 22.20 -5.98 2.47
C ILE A 208 21.74 -5.45 1.13
N ILE A 209 22.04 -6.18 0.06
CA ILE A 209 21.70 -5.80 -1.32
C ILE A 209 20.70 -6.83 -1.84
N TYR A 210 19.47 -6.41 -2.02
CA TYR A 210 18.44 -7.28 -2.56
C TYR A 210 18.46 -7.33 -4.08
N ILE A 211 18.20 -8.52 -4.64
CA ILE A 211 18.05 -8.73 -6.09
C ILE A 211 16.54 -8.64 -6.42
N TYR A 212 16.18 -7.74 -7.34
CA TYR A 212 14.82 -7.56 -7.83
C TYR A 212 14.75 -7.67 -9.35
N SER A 213 13.63 -8.18 -9.86
CA SER A 213 13.33 -8.16 -11.30
C SER A 213 13.10 -6.74 -11.82
N GLU A 214 12.49 -5.92 -11.00
CA GLU A 214 12.21 -4.50 -11.27
C GLU A 214 12.69 -3.64 -10.10
N ILE A 215 13.30 -2.50 -10.41
CA ILE A 215 13.75 -1.55 -9.41
C ILE A 215 12.59 -0.64 -9.03
N ALA A 216 12.19 -0.71 -7.78
CA ALA A 216 11.12 0.09 -7.21
C ALA A 216 11.54 0.63 -5.83
N SER A 217 11.09 1.82 -5.49
CA SER A 217 11.36 2.41 -4.17
C SER A 217 10.80 1.54 -3.04
N ASN A 218 11.46 1.49 -1.90
CA ASN A 218 10.95 0.78 -0.73
C ASN A 218 11.28 1.54 0.55
N PRO A 219 10.28 2.21 1.17
CA PRO A 219 10.43 2.91 2.43
C PRO A 219 10.20 2.04 3.66
N ASN A 220 9.70 0.79 3.50
CA ASN A 220 9.31 -0.08 4.61
C ASN A 220 10.52 -0.78 5.25
N GLY A 221 11.13 -0.14 6.22
CA GLY A 221 12.25 -0.71 6.99
C GLY A 221 12.62 0.17 8.19
N ASP A 222 13.60 -0.29 8.96
CA ASP A 222 14.13 0.45 10.08
C ASP A 222 15.50 1.05 9.71
N TRP A 223 15.71 2.32 10.05
CA TRP A 223 17.05 2.90 9.97
C TRP A 223 17.96 2.25 11.01
N LEU A 224 19.12 1.81 10.57
CA LEU A 224 20.16 1.18 11.42
C LEU A 224 21.46 1.93 11.21
N GLU A 225 22.02 2.48 12.30
CA GLU A 225 23.28 3.23 12.25
C GLU A 225 24.41 2.41 11.61
N GLY A 226 25.11 3.01 10.68
CA GLY A 226 26.25 2.43 9.96
C GLY A 226 25.88 1.31 8.97
N PHE A 227 24.58 1.07 8.68
CA PHE A 227 24.11 0.02 7.80
C PHE A 227 23.44 0.59 6.55
N THR A 228 23.86 0.12 5.37
CA THR A 228 23.43 0.71 4.08
C THR A 228 22.77 -0.36 3.20
N PRO A 229 21.46 -0.61 3.34
CA PRO A 229 20.74 -1.53 2.48
C PRO A 229 20.42 -0.90 1.12
N ALA A 230 20.44 -1.73 0.06
CA ALA A 230 20.10 -1.31 -1.30
C ALA A 230 19.43 -2.45 -2.08
N MET A 231 19.04 -2.17 -3.30
CA MET A 231 18.61 -3.17 -4.26
C MET A 231 19.34 -3.01 -5.59
N ILE A 232 19.51 -4.12 -6.30
CA ILE A 232 20.05 -4.17 -7.67
C ILE A 232 19.14 -5.00 -8.56
N SER A 233 19.17 -4.71 -9.86
CA SER A 233 18.41 -5.50 -10.83
C SER A 233 19.03 -6.89 -11.07
N GLU A 234 18.19 -7.87 -11.45
CA GLU A 234 18.65 -9.20 -11.87
C GLU A 234 19.73 -9.09 -12.97
N LYS A 235 19.59 -8.15 -13.89
CA LYS A 235 20.58 -7.89 -14.95
C LYS A 235 21.96 -7.52 -14.40
N VAL A 236 22.01 -6.70 -13.35
CA VAL A 236 23.28 -6.35 -12.67
C VAL A 236 23.87 -7.58 -12.00
N MET A 237 23.04 -8.34 -11.28
CA MET A 237 23.50 -9.56 -10.61
C MET A 237 23.96 -10.62 -11.60
N ASP A 238 23.31 -10.78 -12.75
CA ASP A 238 23.75 -11.70 -13.81
C ASP A 238 25.16 -11.35 -14.35
N ALA A 239 25.50 -10.05 -14.40
CA ALA A 239 26.85 -9.63 -14.76
C ALA A 239 27.89 -10.06 -13.71
N VAL A 240 27.53 -10.01 -12.43
CA VAL A 240 28.39 -10.51 -11.33
C VAL A 240 28.51 -12.03 -11.37
N LEU A 241 27.42 -12.75 -11.60
CA LEU A 241 27.39 -14.22 -11.58
C LEU A 241 28.14 -14.88 -12.75
N LYS A 242 28.56 -14.12 -13.78
CA LYS A 242 29.43 -14.65 -14.84
C LYS A 242 30.73 -15.23 -14.30
N GLU A 243 31.23 -14.73 -13.19
CA GLU A 243 32.47 -15.25 -12.56
C GLU A 243 32.34 -16.71 -12.10
N VAL A 244 31.09 -17.15 -11.79
CA VAL A 244 30.75 -18.52 -11.34
C VAL A 244 29.97 -19.29 -12.39
N ASN A 245 29.88 -18.80 -13.63
CA ASN A 245 29.12 -19.39 -14.74
C ASN A 245 27.66 -19.70 -14.38
N SER A 246 26.98 -18.77 -13.72
CA SER A 246 25.58 -18.90 -13.28
C SER A 246 24.78 -17.66 -13.64
N THR A 247 23.46 -17.75 -13.45
CA THR A 247 22.50 -16.65 -13.61
C THR A 247 21.62 -16.53 -12.37
N THR A 248 20.93 -15.40 -12.21
CA THR A 248 19.90 -15.22 -11.17
C THR A 248 18.79 -16.26 -11.29
N ALA A 249 18.38 -16.60 -12.52
CA ALA A 249 17.38 -17.63 -12.78
C ALA A 249 17.84 -19.02 -12.31
N ASP A 250 19.11 -19.40 -12.55
CA ASP A 250 19.68 -20.68 -12.11
C ASP A 250 19.75 -20.78 -10.59
N LEU A 251 20.21 -19.72 -9.93
CA LEU A 251 20.26 -19.66 -8.47
C LEU A 251 18.87 -19.73 -7.84
N LYS A 252 17.92 -18.94 -8.35
CA LYS A 252 16.54 -18.95 -7.86
C LYS A 252 15.86 -20.31 -8.03
N LYS A 253 16.07 -20.93 -9.20
CA LYS A 253 15.61 -22.31 -9.46
C LYS A 253 16.23 -23.30 -8.48
N SER A 254 17.53 -23.21 -8.23
CA SER A 254 18.24 -24.09 -7.29
C SER A 254 17.75 -23.94 -5.87
N LEU A 255 17.60 -22.68 -5.39
CA LEU A 255 17.08 -22.36 -4.05
C LEU A 255 15.65 -22.90 -3.85
N THR A 256 14.78 -22.73 -4.82
CA THR A 256 13.37 -23.21 -4.75
C THR A 256 13.26 -24.72 -4.89
N THR A 257 14.12 -25.35 -5.71
CA THR A 257 14.10 -26.80 -5.92
C THR A 257 14.66 -27.56 -4.72
N PHE A 258 15.81 -27.15 -4.22
CA PHE A 258 16.50 -27.86 -3.13
C PHE A 258 16.03 -27.43 -1.74
N LYS A 259 15.39 -26.26 -1.60
CA LYS A 259 14.86 -25.70 -0.35
C LYS A 259 15.88 -25.69 0.79
N ARG A 260 17.15 -25.48 0.45
CA ARG A 260 18.28 -25.42 1.37
C ARG A 260 19.13 -24.18 1.07
N PRO A 261 19.92 -23.69 2.07
CA PRO A 261 20.85 -22.59 1.86
C PRO A 261 21.81 -22.85 0.70
N ILE A 262 21.99 -21.82 -0.12
CA ILE A 262 23.03 -21.75 -1.17
C ILE A 262 23.71 -20.40 -0.97
N SER A 263 24.94 -20.44 -0.40
CA SER A 263 25.65 -19.23 -0.03
C SER A 263 27.14 -19.40 -0.32
N PHE A 264 27.77 -18.36 -0.87
CA PHE A 264 29.19 -18.40 -1.25
C PHE A 264 29.77 -16.98 -1.37
N PRO A 265 31.11 -16.83 -1.19
CA PRO A 265 31.76 -15.56 -1.46
C PRO A 265 31.78 -15.26 -2.96
N LEU A 266 31.72 -13.98 -3.32
CA LEU A 266 31.89 -13.47 -4.68
C LEU A 266 33.23 -12.76 -4.78
N GLN A 267 33.82 -12.73 -5.98
CA GLN A 267 35.09 -11.99 -6.23
C GLN A 267 34.78 -10.50 -6.52
N ALA A 268 33.58 -10.19 -7.02
CA ALA A 268 33.17 -8.83 -7.25
C ALA A 268 33.15 -8.03 -5.94
N LYS A 269 33.51 -6.74 -6.02
CA LYS A 269 33.33 -5.78 -4.92
C LYS A 269 32.28 -4.76 -5.27
N ILE A 270 31.67 -4.15 -4.24
CA ILE A 270 30.72 -3.05 -4.40
C ILE A 270 31.32 -1.81 -3.72
N ARG A 271 31.35 -0.69 -4.45
CA ARG A 271 31.39 0.64 -3.85
C ARG A 271 29.96 1.17 -3.78
N LEU A 272 29.48 1.45 -2.58
CA LEU A 272 28.18 2.08 -2.31
C LEU A 272 28.42 3.35 -1.50
N ALA A 273 28.09 4.48 -2.11
CA ALA A 273 28.08 5.79 -1.47
C ALA A 273 26.65 6.27 -1.34
N VAL A 274 26.22 6.61 -0.12
CA VAL A 274 24.90 7.17 0.19
C VAL A 274 25.11 8.38 1.09
N GLU A 275 24.46 9.48 0.75
CA GLU A 275 24.28 10.65 1.59
C GLU A 275 22.82 10.69 2.02
N SER A 276 22.54 10.56 3.32
CA SER A 276 21.20 10.53 3.87
C SER A 276 21.08 11.37 5.12
N ARG A 277 19.86 11.78 5.42
CA ARG A 277 19.49 12.49 6.66
C ARG A 277 18.38 11.72 7.35
N HIS A 278 18.65 11.25 8.56
CA HIS A 278 17.66 10.56 9.38
C HIS A 278 17.01 11.55 10.38
N PHE A 279 15.70 11.50 10.49
CA PHE A 279 14.87 12.37 11.35
C PHE A 279 14.15 11.51 12.40
N PRO A 280 14.77 11.20 13.54
CA PRO A 280 14.20 10.32 14.56
C PRO A 280 12.99 10.91 15.30
N GLN A 281 12.82 12.25 15.24
CA GLN A 281 11.71 12.98 15.85
C GLN A 281 10.61 13.34 14.85
N GLY A 282 10.55 12.65 13.70
CA GLY A 282 9.52 12.86 12.69
C GLY A 282 8.11 12.65 13.27
N VAL A 283 7.15 13.42 12.77
CA VAL A 283 5.74 13.33 13.15
C VAL A 283 4.91 13.05 11.92
N GLY A 284 4.21 11.92 11.93
CA GLY A 284 3.18 11.57 10.96
C GLY A 284 1.81 12.08 11.41
N TYR A 285 0.88 12.13 10.48
CA TYR A 285 -0.50 12.50 10.73
C TYR A 285 -1.45 11.56 10.02
N ASN A 286 -2.53 11.16 10.71
CA ASN A 286 -3.75 10.74 10.05
C ASN A 286 -4.64 11.97 9.87
N ILE A 287 -5.27 12.11 8.71
CA ILE A 287 -6.21 13.19 8.43
C ILE A 287 -7.62 12.61 8.62
N VAL A 288 -8.36 13.10 9.62
CA VAL A 288 -9.61 12.47 10.07
C VAL A 288 -10.73 13.49 10.10
N GLY A 289 -11.78 13.21 9.32
CA GLY A 289 -13.02 13.98 9.33
C GLY A 289 -14.20 13.09 9.71
N THR A 290 -15.25 13.66 10.31
CA THR A 290 -16.38 12.88 10.79
C THR A 290 -17.72 13.45 10.35
N ILE A 291 -18.70 12.56 10.17
CA ILE A 291 -20.12 12.88 10.00
C ILE A 291 -20.86 12.17 11.13
N GLU A 292 -21.47 12.94 12.02
CA GLU A 292 -22.19 12.41 13.18
C GLU A 292 -23.44 11.64 12.73
N GLY A 293 -23.66 10.45 13.30
CA GLY A 293 -24.84 9.62 13.05
C GLY A 293 -26.13 10.22 13.61
N SER A 294 -27.26 9.77 13.07
CA SER A 294 -28.58 10.30 13.43
C SER A 294 -29.16 9.68 14.70
N ASP A 295 -28.77 8.45 15.06
CA ASP A 295 -29.30 7.77 16.25
C ASP A 295 -28.55 8.21 17.53
N PRO A 296 -29.22 8.67 18.57
CA PRO A 296 -28.58 9.17 19.79
C PRO A 296 -27.72 8.15 20.54
N LYS A 297 -27.98 6.83 20.34
CA LYS A 297 -27.18 5.76 20.96
C LYS A 297 -26.11 5.26 20.02
N LEU A 298 -26.47 4.94 18.77
CA LEU A 298 -25.57 4.34 17.80
C LEU A 298 -24.54 5.32 17.22
N ARG A 299 -24.73 6.63 17.29
CA ARG A 299 -23.76 7.64 16.83
C ARG A 299 -22.42 7.60 17.56
N ARG A 300 -22.33 6.86 18.69
CA ARG A 300 -21.06 6.60 19.37
C ARG A 300 -20.29 5.41 18.78
N GLU A 301 -20.94 4.64 17.90
CA GLU A 301 -20.29 3.67 17.03
C GLU A 301 -19.97 4.31 15.69
N CYS A 302 -18.86 3.93 15.06
CA CYS A 302 -18.48 4.49 13.77
C CYS A 302 -18.09 3.43 12.74
N VAL A 303 -18.32 3.76 11.47
CA VAL A 303 -17.78 3.06 10.30
C VAL A 303 -16.67 3.93 9.73
N VAL A 304 -15.50 3.33 9.52
CA VAL A 304 -14.32 4.00 8.94
C VAL A 304 -14.27 3.73 7.44
N ILE A 305 -14.10 4.77 6.64
CA ILE A 305 -13.75 4.69 5.23
C ILE A 305 -12.38 5.35 5.10
N GLY A 306 -11.39 4.62 4.61
CA GLY A 306 -10.03 5.13 4.59
C GLY A 306 -9.14 4.51 3.52
N GLY A 307 -7.94 5.00 3.46
CA GLY A 307 -6.83 4.55 2.64
C GLY A 307 -5.60 5.39 2.97
N HIS A 308 -4.42 4.97 2.56
CA HIS A 308 -3.24 5.76 2.88
C HIS A 308 -3.11 7.01 2.01
N PHE A 309 -2.36 7.95 2.54
CA PHE A 309 -2.19 9.28 1.98
C PHE A 309 -0.73 9.60 1.64
N ASP A 310 0.18 8.89 2.26
CA ASP A 310 1.61 8.99 2.03
C ASP A 310 2.04 8.22 0.77
N HIS A 311 3.29 8.45 0.37
CA HIS A 311 3.98 7.67 -0.64
C HIS A 311 5.50 7.80 -0.43
N CYS A 312 6.30 7.34 -1.38
CA CYS A 312 7.75 7.15 -1.23
C CYS A 312 8.57 8.44 -1.11
N GLY A 313 8.09 9.61 -1.55
CA GLY A 313 8.77 10.88 -1.33
C GLY A 313 9.61 11.40 -2.49
N LEU A 314 10.58 12.27 -2.16
CA LEU A 314 11.58 12.83 -3.08
C LEU A 314 12.97 12.46 -2.57
N HIS A 315 13.71 11.70 -3.35
CA HIS A 315 15.04 11.21 -2.99
C HIS A 315 16.01 11.33 -4.17
N MET A 316 17.23 11.78 -3.95
CA MET A 316 18.27 11.88 -5.00
C MET A 316 17.83 12.70 -6.24
N GLY A 317 16.89 13.65 -6.06
CA GLY A 317 16.27 14.37 -7.16
C GLY A 317 15.18 13.60 -7.92
N LEU A 318 14.90 12.34 -7.55
CA LEU A 318 13.84 11.52 -8.11
C LEU A 318 12.56 11.72 -7.30
N LEU A 319 11.52 12.24 -7.96
CA LEU A 319 10.19 12.37 -7.36
C LEU A 319 9.40 11.08 -7.61
N PHE A 320 8.88 10.49 -6.54
CA PHE A 320 7.90 9.41 -6.57
C PHE A 320 6.52 10.02 -6.33
N PRO A 321 5.73 10.27 -7.41
CA PRO A 321 4.51 11.09 -7.28
C PRO A 321 3.39 10.37 -6.56
N GLY A 322 3.28 9.04 -6.70
CA GLY A 322 2.22 8.25 -6.10
C GLY A 322 0.83 8.68 -6.57
N ALA A 323 0.59 8.73 -7.87
CA ALA A 323 -0.71 9.13 -8.40
C ALA A 323 -1.74 8.02 -8.21
N ASP A 324 -1.37 6.78 -8.56
CA ASP A 324 -2.20 5.62 -8.30
C ASP A 324 -2.01 5.13 -6.86
N ASP A 325 -0.78 5.01 -6.42
CA ASP A 325 -0.38 4.58 -5.09
C ASP A 325 0.01 5.76 -4.18
N ASN A 326 -0.83 6.24 -3.26
CA ASN A 326 -2.26 5.99 -3.17
C ASN A 326 -3.03 7.32 -3.29
N GLY A 327 -2.63 8.15 -4.28
CA GLY A 327 -3.38 9.37 -4.62
C GLY A 327 -4.80 9.04 -5.06
N SER A 328 -4.97 7.94 -5.81
CA SER A 328 -6.26 7.47 -6.33
C SER A 328 -7.20 6.99 -5.23
N GLY A 329 -6.74 6.13 -4.31
CA GLY A 329 -7.52 5.69 -3.17
C GLY A 329 -7.84 6.84 -2.20
N SER A 330 -6.87 7.74 -1.98
CA SER A 330 -7.10 8.97 -1.21
C SER A 330 -8.20 9.83 -1.83
N ALA A 331 -8.20 10.03 -3.16
CA ALA A 331 -9.25 10.78 -3.86
C ALA A 331 -10.62 10.08 -3.76
N THR A 332 -10.66 8.76 -3.91
CA THR A 332 -11.85 7.94 -3.71
C THR A 332 -12.45 8.16 -2.31
N VAL A 333 -11.64 8.04 -1.27
CA VAL A 333 -12.05 8.26 0.14
C VAL A 333 -12.54 9.70 0.37
N MET A 334 -11.90 10.69 -0.22
CA MET A 334 -12.29 12.09 -0.12
C MET A 334 -13.64 12.35 -0.79
N GLU A 335 -13.91 11.78 -1.97
CA GLU A 335 -15.21 11.88 -2.65
C GLU A 335 -16.33 11.21 -1.83
N VAL A 336 -16.07 10.09 -1.17
CA VAL A 336 -17.01 9.46 -0.23
C VAL A 336 -17.33 10.40 0.94
N GLY A 337 -16.32 11.06 1.49
CA GLY A 337 -16.49 12.05 2.55
C GLY A 337 -17.43 13.19 2.15
N LYS A 338 -17.22 13.74 0.95
CA LYS A 338 -18.07 14.77 0.36
C LYS A 338 -19.51 14.28 0.16
N ALA A 339 -19.68 13.03 -0.32
CA ALA A 339 -20.99 12.45 -0.51
C ALA A 339 -21.78 12.32 0.82
N PHE A 340 -21.14 11.82 1.86
CA PHE A 340 -21.77 11.77 3.19
C PHE A 340 -22.08 13.14 3.78
N ALA A 341 -21.22 14.13 3.55
CA ALA A 341 -21.45 15.50 4.01
C ALA A 341 -22.65 16.16 3.32
N SER A 342 -22.99 15.76 2.09
CA SER A 342 -24.14 16.27 1.32
C SER A 342 -25.50 15.74 1.77
N LEU A 343 -25.52 14.70 2.62
CA LEU A 343 -26.75 14.04 3.04
C LEU A 343 -27.58 14.92 3.99
N THR A 344 -28.88 14.97 3.75
CA THR A 344 -29.85 15.58 4.68
C THR A 344 -30.28 14.60 5.78
N HIS A 345 -30.34 13.29 5.46
CA HIS A 345 -30.63 12.21 6.41
C HIS A 345 -29.40 11.32 6.53
N ARG A 346 -28.75 11.38 7.67
CA ARG A 346 -27.53 10.64 7.97
C ARG A 346 -27.84 9.22 8.43
N PRO A 347 -26.95 8.24 8.22
CA PRO A 347 -27.12 6.90 8.77
C PRO A 347 -27.14 6.95 10.31
N LYS A 348 -27.59 5.88 10.96
CA LYS A 348 -27.69 5.80 12.42
C LYS A 348 -26.34 5.96 13.12
N ARG A 349 -25.32 5.27 12.60
CA ARG A 349 -23.94 5.33 13.11
C ARG A 349 -23.16 6.47 12.47
N SER A 350 -22.17 6.93 13.16
CA SER A 350 -21.24 7.93 12.62
C SER A 350 -20.36 7.36 11.51
N ILE A 351 -19.94 8.24 10.60
CA ILE A 351 -18.99 7.94 9.55
C ILE A 351 -17.66 8.67 9.88
N VAL A 352 -16.58 7.95 9.74
CA VAL A 352 -15.22 8.49 9.87
C VAL A 352 -14.54 8.36 8.51
N ILE A 353 -14.08 9.46 7.98
CA ILE A 353 -13.23 9.53 6.79
C ILE A 353 -11.80 9.69 7.26
N ALA A 354 -10.94 8.73 6.93
CA ALA A 354 -9.57 8.69 7.41
C ALA A 354 -8.57 8.51 6.26
N LEU A 355 -7.65 9.46 6.12
CA LEU A 355 -6.50 9.32 5.25
C LEU A 355 -5.29 9.04 6.14
N PHE A 356 -4.74 7.82 6.04
CA PHE A 356 -3.67 7.36 6.92
C PHE A 356 -2.31 7.78 6.37
N GLY A 357 -1.42 8.19 7.26
CA GLY A 357 -0.01 8.34 6.92
C GLY A 357 0.80 7.12 7.35
N GLY A 358 2.01 6.96 6.81
CA GLY A 358 2.94 5.92 7.21
C GLY A 358 2.51 4.48 6.91
N GLU A 359 1.65 4.31 5.92
CA GLU A 359 1.36 2.98 5.38
C GLU A 359 2.64 2.40 4.80
N GLU A 360 3.29 3.16 3.95
CA GLU A 360 4.55 2.86 3.27
C GLU A 360 5.73 2.60 4.24
N LEU A 361 5.63 3.13 5.44
CA LEU A 361 6.59 2.90 6.53
C LEU A 361 6.20 1.70 7.43
N GLY A 362 5.18 0.94 7.02
CA GLY A 362 4.69 -0.26 7.70
C GLY A 362 3.43 -0.06 8.52
N LEU A 363 2.39 0.54 7.93
CA LEU A 363 1.04 0.70 8.51
C LEU A 363 1.02 1.54 9.80
N GLN A 364 1.92 2.54 9.92
CA GLN A 364 2.09 3.27 11.19
C GLN A 364 0.82 4.01 11.59
N GLY A 365 0.20 4.74 10.65
CA GLY A 365 -0.95 5.59 10.93
C GLY A 365 -2.22 4.80 11.24
N SER A 366 -2.53 3.78 10.47
CA SER A 366 -3.71 2.93 10.72
C SER A 366 -3.56 2.10 11.99
N THR A 367 -2.35 1.62 12.30
CA THR A 367 -2.05 0.95 13.58
C THR A 367 -2.25 1.92 14.75
N TRP A 368 -1.71 3.14 14.65
CA TRP A 368 -1.93 4.16 15.66
C TRP A 368 -3.41 4.50 15.83
N PHE A 369 -4.14 4.66 14.72
CA PHE A 369 -5.56 4.99 14.73
C PHE A 369 -6.39 3.94 15.48
N VAL A 370 -6.18 2.67 15.20
CA VAL A 370 -6.94 1.58 15.83
C VAL A 370 -6.70 1.52 17.34
N ASP A 371 -5.48 1.84 17.80
CA ASP A 371 -5.13 1.89 19.23
C ASP A 371 -5.57 3.20 19.91
N HIS A 372 -5.83 4.27 19.13
CA HIS A 372 -6.15 5.61 19.61
C HIS A 372 -7.30 6.22 18.81
N VAL A 373 -8.45 5.51 18.73
CA VAL A 373 -9.61 5.98 17.96
C VAL A 373 -10.00 7.39 18.42
N PRO A 374 -9.93 8.40 17.53
CA PRO A 374 -10.17 9.78 17.94
C PRO A 374 -11.66 10.10 18.04
N GLY A 375 -11.99 11.12 18.84
CA GLY A 375 -13.34 11.65 18.97
C GLY A 375 -14.20 10.92 19.99
N PRO A 376 -15.54 11.08 19.91
CA PRO A 376 -16.45 10.58 20.92
C PRO A 376 -16.88 9.13 20.69
N PHE A 377 -16.10 8.34 19.92
CA PHE A 377 -16.49 7.00 19.51
C PHE A 377 -16.07 5.95 20.53
N ASP A 378 -17.00 5.06 20.86
CA ASP A 378 -16.77 3.94 21.76
C ASP A 378 -16.31 2.69 20.99
N LYS A 379 -16.67 2.60 19.69
CA LYS A 379 -16.41 1.41 18.89
C LYS A 379 -16.36 1.70 17.40
N VAL A 380 -15.37 1.13 16.73
CA VAL A 380 -15.35 0.99 15.27
C VAL A 380 -16.06 -0.33 14.92
N VAL A 381 -17.09 -0.27 14.08
CA VAL A 381 -17.91 -1.44 13.71
C VAL A 381 -17.69 -1.93 12.29
N GLY A 382 -16.83 -1.27 11.53
CA GLY A 382 -16.43 -1.69 10.18
C GLY A 382 -15.43 -0.72 9.58
N MET A 383 -14.57 -1.25 8.69
CA MET A 383 -13.57 -0.49 7.93
C MET A 383 -13.62 -0.85 6.45
N PHE A 384 -13.75 0.14 5.59
CA PHE A 384 -13.63 0.04 4.14
C PHE A 384 -12.35 0.74 3.70
N ASN A 385 -11.39 -0.03 3.17
CA ASN A 385 -10.10 0.46 2.69
C ASN A 385 -10.08 0.58 1.17
N PHE A 386 -9.48 1.66 0.67
CA PHE A 386 -9.29 1.92 -0.75
C PHE A 386 -7.82 2.19 -1.03
N ASP A 387 -7.25 1.34 -1.85
CA ASP A 387 -5.83 1.36 -2.15
C ASP A 387 -5.61 1.05 -3.63
N MET A 388 -4.94 1.99 -4.35
CA MET A 388 -4.68 1.90 -5.79
C MET A 388 -5.96 1.69 -6.61
N THR A 389 -6.84 2.70 -6.60
CA THR A 389 -8.14 2.64 -7.30
C THR A 389 -8.15 3.36 -8.65
N GLY A 390 -6.98 3.71 -9.21
CA GLY A 390 -6.88 4.61 -10.35
C GLY A 390 -6.57 3.97 -11.70
N GLU A 391 -6.11 2.74 -11.79
CA GLU A 391 -5.77 2.08 -13.06
C GLU A 391 -6.76 0.97 -13.44
N GLY A 392 -6.94 0.70 -14.75
CA GLY A 392 -7.77 -0.40 -15.24
C GLY A 392 -9.23 -0.05 -15.49
N ASP A 393 -10.16 -1.03 -15.37
CA ASP A 393 -11.58 -0.89 -15.71
C ASP A 393 -12.56 -1.54 -14.71
N GLY A 394 -12.08 -1.91 -13.54
CA GLY A 394 -12.89 -2.54 -12.49
C GLY A 394 -12.13 -2.64 -11.17
N LEU A 395 -12.84 -3.09 -10.14
CA LEU A 395 -12.30 -3.27 -8.80
C LEU A 395 -12.16 -4.76 -8.46
N TRP A 396 -11.10 -5.08 -7.75
CA TRP A 396 -10.93 -6.33 -7.02
C TRP A 396 -10.80 -6.03 -5.53
N GLY A 397 -11.23 -6.96 -4.70
CA GLY A 397 -11.08 -6.77 -3.27
C GLY A 397 -11.28 -8.04 -2.47
N ALA A 398 -11.22 -7.88 -1.16
CA ALA A 398 -11.57 -8.91 -0.19
C ALA A 398 -12.23 -8.27 1.03
N ALA A 399 -13.11 -9.03 1.69
CA ALA A 399 -13.79 -8.62 2.90
C ALA A 399 -13.67 -9.68 3.99
N SER A 400 -13.85 -9.30 5.23
CA SER A 400 -13.95 -10.22 6.37
C SER A 400 -15.04 -11.27 6.12
N ALA A 401 -14.76 -12.53 6.45
CA ALA A 401 -15.73 -13.62 6.37
C ALA A 401 -16.92 -13.38 7.31
N GLU A 402 -16.62 -12.85 8.49
CA GLU A 402 -17.61 -12.60 9.54
C GLU A 402 -17.61 -11.12 9.97
N PRO A 403 -18.79 -10.52 10.11
CA PRO A 403 -20.08 -11.10 9.70
C PRO A 403 -20.24 -11.09 8.18
N ALA A 404 -20.84 -12.14 7.61
CA ALA A 404 -21.00 -12.29 6.15
C ALA A 404 -21.75 -11.12 5.50
N GLU A 405 -22.62 -10.43 6.26
CA GLU A 405 -23.35 -9.25 5.82
C GLU A 405 -22.44 -8.07 5.49
N PHE A 406 -21.18 -8.07 5.99
CA PHE A 406 -20.24 -6.99 5.70
C PHE A 406 -19.78 -7.02 4.23
N GLY A 407 -19.37 -8.19 3.73
CA GLY A 407 -19.06 -8.38 2.31
C GLY A 407 -20.30 -8.21 1.41
N LYS A 408 -21.45 -8.74 1.84
CA LYS A 408 -22.72 -8.55 1.12
C LYS A 408 -23.12 -7.08 0.95
N ALA A 409 -22.76 -6.20 1.87
CA ALA A 409 -23.04 -4.77 1.70
C ALA A 409 -22.34 -4.19 0.49
N ILE A 410 -21.12 -4.64 0.18
CA ILE A 410 -20.37 -4.25 -1.03
C ILE A 410 -21.03 -4.84 -2.28
N GLU A 411 -21.37 -6.12 -2.27
CA GLU A 411 -22.02 -6.79 -3.39
C GLU A 411 -23.38 -6.16 -3.75
N GLU A 412 -24.19 -5.81 -2.73
CA GLU A 412 -25.46 -5.11 -2.93
C GLU A 412 -25.28 -3.70 -3.49
N ALA A 413 -24.29 -2.95 -2.97
CA ALA A 413 -23.94 -1.63 -3.49
C ALA A 413 -23.53 -1.70 -4.97
N ASP A 414 -22.74 -2.70 -5.32
CA ASP A 414 -22.23 -2.86 -6.69
C ASP A 414 -23.31 -3.24 -7.72
N LYS A 415 -24.47 -3.76 -7.30
CA LYS A 415 -25.57 -4.05 -8.24
C LYS A 415 -26.00 -2.84 -9.06
N SER A 416 -25.86 -1.63 -8.51
CA SER A 416 -26.19 -0.38 -9.17
C SER A 416 -25.04 0.25 -9.93
N VAL A 417 -23.78 -0.05 -9.54
CA VAL A 417 -22.56 0.54 -10.14
C VAL A 417 -21.92 -0.41 -11.15
N LYS A 418 -21.78 -1.70 -10.81
CA LYS A 418 -21.28 -2.79 -11.64
C LYS A 418 -19.78 -2.66 -12.00
N VAL A 419 -18.99 -2.24 -11.04
CA VAL A 419 -17.55 -2.04 -11.19
C VAL A 419 -16.73 -3.12 -10.50
N VAL A 420 -17.25 -3.81 -9.48
CA VAL A 420 -16.55 -4.88 -8.75
C VAL A 420 -16.48 -6.15 -9.58
N ARG A 421 -15.28 -6.57 -9.94
CA ARG A 421 -15.01 -7.78 -10.74
C ARG A 421 -14.87 -9.03 -9.88
N GLY A 422 -14.52 -8.88 -8.61
CA GLY A 422 -14.44 -9.98 -7.66
C GLY A 422 -14.22 -9.49 -6.23
N LEU A 423 -14.86 -10.18 -5.30
CA LEU A 423 -14.70 -9.95 -3.86
C LEU A 423 -14.35 -11.27 -3.19
N GLY A 424 -13.10 -11.40 -2.76
CA GLY A 424 -12.60 -12.54 -2.01
C GLY A 424 -12.86 -12.41 -0.51
N VAL A 425 -12.33 -13.36 0.24
CA VAL A 425 -12.39 -13.39 1.70
C VAL A 425 -11.01 -13.11 2.27
N ILE A 426 -10.91 -12.17 3.21
CA ILE A 426 -9.67 -11.94 3.96
C ILE A 426 -9.43 -13.17 4.85
N GLN A 427 -8.30 -13.85 4.66
CA GLN A 427 -7.95 -15.06 5.37
C GLN A 427 -6.59 -14.95 6.05
N GLY A 428 -6.49 -15.55 7.22
CA GLY A 428 -5.22 -15.83 7.91
C GLY A 428 -4.90 -14.90 9.07
N VAL A 429 -3.96 -15.36 9.90
CA VAL A 429 -3.36 -14.58 10.99
C VAL A 429 -2.19 -13.79 10.41
N GLY A 430 -2.04 -12.52 10.82
CA GLY A 430 -0.95 -11.67 10.34
C GLY A 430 -1.16 -11.16 8.92
N VAL A 431 -2.42 -10.97 8.50
CA VAL A 431 -2.76 -10.31 7.24
C VAL A 431 -2.10 -8.93 7.21
N ARG A 432 -1.38 -8.67 6.13
CA ARG A 432 -0.74 -7.39 5.80
C ARG A 432 -1.17 -7.03 4.38
N GLY A 433 -0.83 -5.87 3.93
CA GLY A 433 -1.06 -5.49 2.54
C GLY A 433 -1.63 -4.09 2.40
N SER A 434 -2.35 -3.56 3.39
CA SER A 434 -2.80 -2.16 3.45
C SER A 434 -3.48 -1.85 4.79
N ASP A 435 -4.01 -0.64 4.97
CA ASP A 435 -4.54 -0.09 6.23
C ASP A 435 -5.74 -0.83 6.84
N PHE A 436 -6.39 -1.72 6.11
CA PHE A 436 -7.42 -2.60 6.68
C PHE A 436 -6.86 -3.61 7.70
N ALA A 437 -5.58 -3.96 7.57
CA ALA A 437 -4.97 -5.05 8.33
C ALA A 437 -4.94 -4.84 9.86
N PRO A 438 -4.59 -3.64 10.40
CA PRO A 438 -4.70 -3.38 11.84
C PRO A 438 -6.13 -3.53 12.37
N PHE A 439 -7.14 -3.11 11.62
CA PHE A 439 -8.56 -3.25 11.99
C PHE A 439 -8.96 -4.73 12.03
N PHE A 440 -8.65 -5.46 10.96
CA PHE A 440 -8.92 -6.90 10.88
C PHE A 440 -8.25 -7.68 12.02
N THR A 441 -7.02 -7.35 12.36
CA THR A 441 -6.26 -7.98 13.47
C THR A 441 -6.92 -7.72 14.83
N LYS A 442 -7.61 -6.60 15.01
CA LYS A 442 -8.41 -6.27 16.20
C LYS A 442 -9.82 -6.89 16.19
N GLY A 443 -10.15 -7.71 15.19
CA GLY A 443 -11.47 -8.32 15.05
C GLY A 443 -12.56 -7.36 14.57
N ILE A 444 -12.19 -6.22 14.01
CA ILE A 444 -13.12 -5.29 13.36
C ILE A 444 -13.36 -5.78 11.93
N PRO A 445 -14.63 -5.94 11.50
CA PRO A 445 -14.92 -6.27 10.11
C PRO A 445 -14.27 -5.27 9.16
N ALA A 446 -13.51 -5.77 8.20
CA ALA A 446 -12.75 -4.94 7.28
C ALA A 446 -12.88 -5.43 5.84
N ALA A 447 -12.80 -4.51 4.88
CA ALA A 447 -12.68 -4.80 3.47
C ALA A 447 -11.58 -3.93 2.86
N SER A 448 -10.92 -4.44 1.83
CA SER A 448 -9.97 -3.68 1.02
C SER A 448 -10.32 -3.86 -0.45
N LEU A 449 -10.42 -2.74 -1.17
CA LEU A 449 -10.68 -2.71 -2.60
C LEU A 449 -9.61 -1.89 -3.30
N GLY A 450 -9.12 -2.41 -4.42
CA GLY A 450 -8.23 -1.74 -5.36
C GLY A 450 -8.70 -1.96 -6.79
N SER A 451 -8.15 -1.24 -7.74
CA SER A 451 -8.47 -1.44 -9.15
C SER A 451 -7.73 -2.66 -9.73
N ASN A 452 -8.22 -3.13 -10.89
CA ASN A 452 -7.67 -4.31 -11.58
C ASN A 452 -6.59 -3.95 -12.62
N GLY A 453 -6.06 -2.75 -12.52
CA GLY A 453 -5.05 -2.25 -13.45
C GLY A 453 -3.75 -3.02 -13.39
N PRO A 454 -2.87 -2.82 -14.37
CA PRO A 454 -1.58 -3.50 -14.37
C PRO A 454 -0.59 -2.92 -13.36
N HIS A 455 -0.84 -1.71 -12.82
CA HIS A 455 -0.01 -0.99 -11.84
C HIS A 455 1.50 -1.04 -12.14
N LEU A 456 1.86 -0.85 -13.42
CA LEU A 456 3.22 -1.06 -13.93
C LEU A 456 4.27 -0.09 -13.39
N ALA A 457 3.83 0.99 -12.77
CA ALA A 457 4.71 1.99 -12.19
C ALA A 457 4.72 2.00 -10.65
N TYR A 458 4.25 0.91 -10.02
CA TYR A 458 4.24 0.76 -8.57
C TYR A 458 5.58 1.13 -7.95
N HIS A 459 5.59 2.08 -7.00
CA HIS A 459 6.79 2.60 -6.33
C HIS A 459 7.90 3.13 -7.26
N GLN A 460 7.52 3.67 -8.42
CA GLN A 460 8.43 4.26 -9.41
C GLN A 460 8.06 5.71 -9.72
N THR A 461 9.00 6.45 -10.29
CA THR A 461 8.77 7.83 -10.75
C THR A 461 7.73 7.92 -11.87
N GLY A 462 7.41 6.80 -12.49
CA GLY A 462 6.39 6.65 -13.53
C GLY A 462 4.95 6.58 -13.03
N ASP A 463 4.70 6.50 -11.71
CA ASP A 463 3.35 6.55 -11.13
C ASP A 463 2.80 7.97 -11.15
N THR A 464 2.31 8.38 -12.31
CA THR A 464 1.92 9.75 -12.63
C THR A 464 0.45 9.84 -13.00
N ILE A 465 -0.08 11.07 -12.94
CA ILE A 465 -1.47 11.41 -13.28
C ILE A 465 -1.93 10.91 -14.67
N TYR A 466 -1.01 10.69 -15.61
CA TYR A 466 -1.32 10.22 -16.95
C TYR A 466 -1.80 8.76 -17.02
N ARG A 467 -1.65 7.99 -15.93
CA ARG A 467 -2.11 6.61 -15.81
C ARG A 467 -3.51 6.49 -15.23
N ILE A 468 -4.04 7.57 -14.67
CA ILE A 468 -5.25 7.55 -13.86
C ILE A 468 -6.50 7.57 -14.74
N ASN A 469 -7.39 6.61 -14.48
CA ASN A 469 -8.75 6.56 -14.97
C ASN A 469 -9.71 7.12 -13.88
N PRO A 470 -10.22 8.34 -14.05
CA PRO A 470 -11.05 8.96 -13.03
C PRO A 470 -12.42 8.30 -12.85
N ASP A 471 -12.93 7.62 -13.87
CA ASP A 471 -14.25 6.99 -13.81
C ASP A 471 -14.26 5.82 -12.81
N ILE A 472 -13.19 5.02 -12.75
CA ILE A 472 -13.07 3.94 -11.77
C ILE A 472 -13.05 4.48 -10.34
N MET A 473 -12.31 5.57 -10.09
CA MET A 473 -12.28 6.21 -8.76
C MET A 473 -13.67 6.68 -8.34
N ALA A 474 -14.41 7.31 -9.26
CA ALA A 474 -15.78 7.74 -8.98
C ALA A 474 -16.71 6.54 -8.71
N ASP A 475 -16.57 5.45 -9.46
CA ASP A 475 -17.37 4.26 -9.27
C ASP A 475 -16.99 3.52 -7.98
N ALA A 476 -15.70 3.48 -7.63
CA ALA A 476 -15.24 3.00 -6.32
C ALA A 476 -15.85 3.81 -5.17
N ALA A 477 -15.88 5.14 -5.30
CA ALA A 477 -16.51 6.02 -4.31
C ALA A 477 -18.02 5.78 -4.19
N LYS A 478 -18.73 5.50 -5.31
CA LYS A 478 -20.18 5.16 -5.27
C LYS A 478 -20.42 3.84 -4.53
N VAL A 479 -19.64 2.80 -4.83
CA VAL A 479 -19.74 1.51 -4.12
C VAL A 479 -19.45 1.70 -2.63
N ALA A 480 -18.36 2.41 -2.30
CA ALA A 480 -17.98 2.72 -0.92
C ALA A 480 -19.08 3.45 -0.16
N PHE A 481 -19.64 4.50 -0.77
CA PHE A 481 -20.71 5.31 -0.18
C PHE A 481 -21.96 4.48 0.14
N LEU A 482 -22.44 3.69 -0.83
CA LEU A 482 -23.64 2.85 -0.67
C LEU A 482 -23.42 1.73 0.36
N ALA A 483 -22.29 1.03 0.29
CA ALA A 483 -21.95 -0.06 1.20
C ALA A 483 -21.81 0.45 2.64
N ALA A 484 -21.06 1.53 2.84
CA ALA A 484 -20.86 2.12 4.16
C ALA A 484 -22.15 2.72 4.74
N TYR A 485 -23.00 3.36 3.91
CA TYR A 485 -24.30 3.82 4.35
C TYR A 485 -25.18 2.65 4.84
N SER A 486 -25.32 1.62 4.01
CA SER A 486 -26.09 0.42 4.36
C SER A 486 -25.61 -0.24 5.64
N TRP A 487 -24.29 -0.30 5.85
CA TRP A 487 -23.69 -0.88 7.06
C TRP A 487 -23.90 0.01 8.29
N ALA A 488 -23.77 1.31 8.15
CA ALA A 488 -23.93 2.27 9.25
C ALA A 488 -25.39 2.47 9.70
N ASP A 489 -26.35 2.18 8.82
CA ASP A 489 -27.79 2.37 9.12
C ASP A 489 -28.47 1.13 9.70
N ARG A 490 -27.78 0.06 9.96
CA ARG A 490 -28.28 -1.18 10.57
C ARG A 490 -28.66 -1.02 12.04
#